data_5c918d0509c7d037e6777b23514c9c58
#
_entry.id   5c918d0509c7d037e6777b23514c9c58
#
_cell.length_a   1.000
_cell.length_b   1.000
_cell.length_c   1.000
_cell.angle_alpha   90.00
_cell.angle_beta   90.00
_cell.angle_gamma   90.00
#
_symmetry.space_group_name_H-M   'P 1'
#
loop_
_entity.id
_entity.type
_entity.pdbx_description
1 polymer ?
#
loop_
_entity_poly.entity_id
_entity_poly.type
_entity_poly.pdbx_seq_one_letter_code
_entity_poly.pdbx_strand_id
1 'polypeptide(L)'
;MYNDTKKIVSEFSSHLRIMFENIQYDGLRLFNANENIMKRERLVDLDKSTLNTEKIIAIIGAGPSLEDYIHLIKNNRNKFFIITSGTGLSSILSHDITPDAHLEIEFRNATTKILKYLQKTYNIKDIPLI
;
A
#
# COMPACT_ATOMS: atom_id res chain seq x y z
N MET A 1 32.87 20.55 -20.17
CA MET A 1 32.51 19.71 -21.34
C MET A 1 32.58 18.22 -21.03
N TYR A 2 33.70 17.61 -20.64
CA TYR A 2 33.78 16.16 -20.35
C TYR A 2 32.93 15.70 -19.14
N ASN A 3 32.86 16.52 -18.09
CA ASN A 3 32.04 16.21 -16.89
C ASN A 3 30.54 16.30 -17.18
N ASP A 4 30.13 17.20 -18.06
CA ASP A 4 28.72 17.35 -18.43
C ASP A 4 28.23 16.16 -19.25
N THR A 5 29.06 15.63 -20.15
CA THR A 5 28.75 14.45 -20.94
C THR A 5 28.58 13.21 -20.05
N LYS A 6 29.46 13.03 -19.05
CA LYS A 6 29.31 11.90 -18.09
C LYS A 6 28.03 12.00 -17.28
N LYS A 7 27.66 13.20 -16.86
CA LYS A 7 26.41 13.43 -16.12
C LYS A 7 25.18 13.08 -16.98
N ILE A 8 25.15 13.59 -18.21
CA ILE A 8 24.06 13.30 -19.17
C ILE A 8 23.94 11.78 -19.42
N VAL A 9 25.05 11.10 -19.68
CA VAL A 9 25.04 9.64 -19.90
C VAL A 9 24.56 8.87 -18.66
N SER A 10 24.98 9.29 -17.47
CA SER A 10 24.53 8.68 -16.21
C SER A 10 23.02 8.86 -15.98
N GLU A 11 22.52 10.07 -16.19
CA GLU A 11 21.09 10.38 -16.06
C GLU A 11 20.26 9.60 -17.09
N PHE A 12 20.70 9.55 -18.35
CA PHE A 12 20.02 8.79 -19.40
C PHE A 12 20.01 7.29 -19.10
N SER A 13 21.12 6.73 -18.63
CA SER A 13 21.22 5.33 -18.25
C SER A 13 20.26 4.96 -17.09
N SER A 14 20.12 5.85 -16.10
CA SER A 14 19.20 5.63 -14.99
C SER A 14 17.73 5.64 -15.44
N HIS A 15 17.37 6.56 -16.34
CA HIS A 15 16.02 6.60 -16.92
C HIS A 15 15.70 5.35 -17.73
N LEU A 16 16.64 4.91 -18.59
CA LEU A 16 16.47 3.68 -19.35
C LEU A 16 16.29 2.46 -18.42
N ARG A 17 17.08 2.38 -17.38
CA ARG A 17 16.96 1.29 -16.39
C ARG A 17 15.57 1.25 -15.77
N ILE A 18 15.05 2.42 -15.32
CA ILE A 18 13.70 2.52 -14.75
C ILE A 18 12.64 2.11 -15.77
N MET A 19 12.78 2.54 -17.03
CA MET A 19 11.85 2.14 -18.10
C MET A 19 11.88 0.62 -18.33
N PHE A 20 13.05 0.01 -18.43
CA PHE A 20 13.17 -1.44 -18.61
C PHE A 20 12.62 -2.23 -17.41
N GLU A 21 12.89 -1.77 -16.19
CA GLU A 21 12.31 -2.37 -14.99
C GLU A 21 10.77 -2.30 -15.02
N ASN A 22 10.19 -1.16 -15.40
CA ASN A 22 8.74 -1.02 -15.52
C ASN A 22 8.13 -1.95 -16.56
N ILE A 23 8.71 -2.01 -17.78
CA ILE A 23 8.25 -2.89 -18.85
C ILE A 23 8.31 -4.37 -18.41
N GLN A 24 9.38 -4.77 -17.74
CA GLN A 24 9.53 -6.13 -17.24
C GLN A 24 8.43 -6.51 -16.23
N TYR A 25 7.93 -5.56 -15.47
CA TYR A 25 6.88 -5.79 -14.48
C TYR A 25 5.45 -5.64 -15.01
N ASP A 26 5.26 -5.01 -16.15
CA ASP A 26 3.91 -4.83 -16.72
C ASP A 26 3.24 -6.17 -17.06
N GLY A 27 3.99 -7.14 -17.56
CA GLY A 27 3.50 -8.49 -17.76
C GLY A 27 3.02 -9.15 -16.45
N LEU A 28 3.75 -8.97 -15.36
CA LEU A 28 3.37 -9.49 -14.05
C LEU A 28 2.13 -8.79 -13.47
N ARG A 29 2.02 -7.49 -13.67
CA ARG A 29 0.82 -6.71 -13.27
C ARG A 29 -0.42 -7.20 -14.00
N LEU A 30 -0.34 -7.37 -15.33
CA LEU A 30 -1.44 -7.89 -16.13
C LEU A 30 -1.81 -9.32 -15.74
N PHE A 31 -0.82 -10.17 -15.49
CA PHE A 31 -1.05 -11.54 -15.02
C PHE A 31 -1.79 -11.54 -13.68
N ASN A 32 -1.32 -10.78 -12.69
CA ASN A 32 -1.96 -10.69 -11.38
C ASN A 32 -3.38 -10.12 -11.48
N ALA A 33 -3.60 -9.09 -12.28
CA ALA A 33 -4.92 -8.52 -12.50
C ALA A 33 -5.88 -9.55 -13.10
N ASN A 34 -5.43 -10.31 -14.11
CA ASN A 34 -6.23 -11.38 -14.72
C ASN A 34 -6.55 -12.50 -13.72
N GLU A 35 -5.57 -12.94 -12.91
CA GLU A 35 -5.78 -13.94 -11.87
C GLU A 35 -6.83 -13.50 -10.85
N ASN A 36 -6.77 -12.22 -10.40
CA ASN A 36 -7.73 -11.68 -9.45
C ASN A 36 -9.15 -11.64 -10.05
N ILE A 37 -9.28 -11.22 -11.31
CA ILE A 37 -10.57 -11.22 -12.04
C ILE A 37 -11.11 -12.65 -12.18
N MET A 38 -10.25 -13.60 -12.57
CA MET A 38 -10.65 -15.00 -12.76
C MET A 38 -11.05 -15.70 -11.46
N LYS A 39 -10.40 -15.36 -10.36
CA LYS A 39 -10.76 -15.88 -9.02
C LYS A 39 -12.01 -15.23 -8.46
N ARG A 40 -12.57 -14.23 -9.14
CA ARG A 40 -13.72 -13.46 -8.66
C ARG A 40 -13.50 -12.88 -7.26
N GLU A 41 -12.27 -12.49 -6.97
CA GLU A 41 -11.99 -11.75 -5.74
C GLU A 41 -12.90 -10.53 -5.70
N ARG A 42 -13.37 -10.18 -4.51
CA ARG A 42 -14.35 -9.10 -4.35
C ARG A 42 -13.75 -7.79 -4.82
N LEU A 43 -14.24 -7.30 -5.95
CA LEU A 43 -14.00 -5.92 -6.35
C LEU A 43 -14.84 -5.01 -5.47
N VAL A 44 -14.24 -3.93 -4.99
CA VAL A 44 -14.96 -2.90 -4.25
C VAL A 44 -15.90 -2.20 -5.24
N ASP A 45 -17.21 -2.38 -5.04
CA ASP A 45 -18.21 -1.62 -5.78
C ASP A 45 -18.33 -0.24 -5.10
N LEU A 46 -17.61 0.73 -5.63
CA LEU A 46 -17.56 2.08 -5.08
C LEU A 46 -18.93 2.78 -5.12
N ASP A 47 -19.79 2.41 -6.08
CA ASP A 47 -21.13 2.99 -6.21
C ASP A 47 -22.10 2.48 -5.14
N LYS A 48 -21.82 1.32 -4.57
CA LYS A 48 -22.65 0.70 -3.52
C LYS A 48 -22.02 0.77 -2.13
N SER A 49 -20.79 1.24 -2.01
CA SER A 49 -20.16 1.42 -0.71
C SER A 49 -20.80 2.60 0.00
N THR A 50 -21.76 2.35 0.85
CA THR A 50 -22.19 3.31 1.87
C THR A 50 -21.08 3.42 2.90
N LEU A 51 -20.06 4.22 2.62
CA LEU A 51 -19.15 4.69 3.65
C LEU A 51 -20.02 5.41 4.68
N ASN A 52 -19.96 4.98 5.93
CA ASN A 52 -20.58 5.72 7.01
C ASN A 52 -19.92 7.11 7.05
N THR A 53 -20.63 8.11 6.52
CA THR A 53 -20.12 9.46 6.29
C THR A 53 -19.88 10.25 7.60
N GLU A 54 -20.22 9.68 8.74
CA GLU A 54 -19.98 10.31 10.06
C GLU A 54 -18.52 10.14 10.52
N LYS A 55 -17.75 9.21 9.95
CA LYS A 55 -16.35 9.01 10.33
C LYS A 55 -15.41 9.82 9.46
N ILE A 56 -14.35 10.31 10.07
CA ILE A 56 -13.24 10.98 9.38
C ILE A 56 -12.41 9.89 8.68
N ILE A 57 -12.19 10.01 7.38
CA ILE A 57 -11.32 9.10 6.63
C ILE A 57 -9.87 9.49 6.93
N ALA A 58 -9.10 8.54 7.50
CA ALA A 58 -7.68 8.69 7.76
C ALA A 58 -6.89 7.75 6.84
N ILE A 59 -6.10 8.32 5.92
CA ILE A 59 -5.20 7.56 5.05
C ILE A 59 -3.81 7.57 5.70
N ILE A 60 -3.28 6.37 6.01
CA ILE A 60 -2.06 6.20 6.79
C ILE A 60 -0.98 5.51 5.95
N GLY A 61 0.10 6.23 5.72
CA GLY A 61 1.37 5.71 5.22
C GLY A 61 2.39 5.53 6.37
N ALA A 62 3.59 5.08 6.05
CA ALA A 62 4.68 4.89 7.01
C ALA A 62 5.62 6.13 7.10
N GLY A 63 5.05 7.32 7.07
CA GLY A 63 5.84 8.55 7.25
C GLY A 63 6.20 8.80 8.73
N PRO A 64 7.31 9.50 9.01
CA PRO A 64 7.73 9.80 10.38
C PRO A 64 6.69 10.59 11.16
N SER A 65 5.86 11.38 10.51
CA SER A 65 4.75 12.13 11.12
C SER A 65 3.67 11.23 11.75
N LEU A 66 3.63 9.94 11.42
CA LEU A 66 2.67 9.02 12.04
C LEU A 66 2.89 8.92 13.55
N GLU A 67 4.14 8.93 14.01
CA GLU A 67 4.46 8.83 15.44
C GLU A 67 3.88 10.00 16.25
N ASP A 68 3.83 11.18 15.65
CA ASP A 68 3.28 12.39 16.30
C ASP A 68 1.76 12.30 16.52
N TYR A 69 1.06 11.55 15.65
CA TYR A 69 -0.41 11.48 15.65
C TYR A 69 -0.95 10.13 16.13
N ILE A 70 -0.11 9.14 16.38
CA ILE A 70 -0.55 7.78 16.73
C ILE A 70 -1.44 7.76 17.98
N HIS A 71 -1.11 8.55 19.02
CA HIS A 71 -1.90 8.65 20.23
C HIS A 71 -3.27 9.28 19.97
N LEU A 72 -3.34 10.29 19.09
CA LEU A 72 -4.60 10.92 18.71
C LEU A 72 -5.51 9.90 18.02
N ILE A 73 -4.96 9.13 17.08
CA ILE A 73 -5.69 8.10 16.35
C ILE A 73 -6.17 7.01 17.30
N LYS A 74 -5.30 6.51 18.19
CA LYS A 74 -5.63 5.45 19.14
C LYS A 74 -6.76 5.87 20.09
N ASN A 75 -6.66 7.07 20.67
CA ASN A 75 -7.64 7.58 21.62
C ASN A 75 -9.00 7.95 20.98
N ASN A 76 -9.03 8.15 19.68
CA ASN A 76 -10.24 8.50 18.94
C ASN A 76 -10.57 7.49 17.83
N ARG A 77 -10.17 6.21 17.97
CA ARG A 77 -10.32 5.18 16.94
C ARG A 77 -11.73 5.09 16.34
N ASN A 78 -12.73 5.27 17.16
CA ASN A 78 -14.14 5.21 16.77
C ASN A 78 -14.57 6.35 15.83
N LYS A 79 -13.84 7.47 15.81
CA LYS A 79 -14.12 8.63 14.94
C LYS A 79 -13.51 8.49 13.55
N PHE A 80 -12.62 7.51 13.34
CA PHE A 80 -11.89 7.34 12.11
C PHE A 80 -12.32 6.10 11.34
N PHE A 81 -12.39 6.23 10.02
CA PHE A 81 -12.29 5.11 9.08
C PHE A 81 -10.85 5.10 8.56
N ILE A 82 -10.07 4.12 8.97
CA ILE A 82 -8.64 4.07 8.74
C ILE A 82 -8.34 3.19 7.52
N ILE A 83 -7.71 3.79 6.52
CA ILE A 83 -7.15 3.09 5.36
C ILE A 83 -5.64 3.16 5.45
N THR A 84 -4.97 2.03 5.48
CA THR A 84 -3.50 1.97 5.43
C THR A 84 -3.01 1.72 4.02
N SER A 85 -1.80 2.20 3.70
CA SER A 85 -1.15 1.92 2.42
C SER A 85 0.30 1.47 2.63
N GLY A 86 0.72 0.46 1.87
CA GLY A 86 2.07 -0.08 1.91
C GLY A 86 2.52 -0.45 3.33
N THR A 87 3.70 -0.02 3.73
CA THR A 87 4.26 -0.30 5.07
C THR A 87 3.52 0.38 6.23
N GLY A 88 2.59 1.30 5.95
CA GLY A 88 1.71 1.91 6.97
C GLY A 88 0.89 0.87 7.74
N LEU A 89 0.57 -0.27 7.12
CA LEU A 89 -0.11 -1.37 7.80
C LEU A 89 0.71 -1.89 8.98
N SER A 90 1.98 -2.21 8.77
CA SER A 90 2.85 -2.70 9.85
C SER A 90 3.03 -1.67 10.96
N SER A 91 3.17 -0.40 10.59
CA SER A 91 3.35 0.69 11.55
C SER A 91 2.14 0.85 12.47
N ILE A 92 0.91 0.82 11.92
CA ILE A 92 -0.27 1.02 12.77
C ILE A 92 -0.60 -0.22 13.62
N LEU A 93 -0.37 -1.42 13.07
CA LEU A 93 -0.55 -2.66 13.81
C LEU A 93 0.41 -2.78 15.00
N SER A 94 1.63 -2.28 14.89
CA SER A 94 2.60 -2.29 16.00
C SER A 94 2.17 -1.41 17.19
N HIS A 95 1.20 -0.52 16.97
CA HIS A 95 0.59 0.30 18.02
C HIS A 95 -0.79 -0.22 18.48
N ASP A 96 -1.11 -1.48 18.17
CA ASP A 96 -2.39 -2.14 18.49
C ASP A 96 -3.61 -1.42 17.89
N ILE A 97 -3.44 -0.82 16.72
CA ILE A 97 -4.54 -0.19 16.00
C ILE A 97 -4.84 -1.04 14.76
N THR A 98 -6.06 -1.56 14.67
CA THR A 98 -6.52 -2.29 13.49
C THR A 98 -7.14 -1.31 12.49
N PRO A 99 -6.68 -1.25 11.24
CA PRO A 99 -7.31 -0.44 10.21
C PRO A 99 -8.62 -1.05 9.73
N ASP A 100 -9.46 -0.23 9.08
CA ASP A 100 -10.71 -0.69 8.48
C ASP A 100 -10.49 -1.25 7.06
N ALA A 101 -9.40 -0.83 6.40
CA ALA A 101 -8.99 -1.39 5.10
C ALA A 101 -7.49 -1.18 4.85
N HIS A 102 -6.93 -1.97 3.94
CA HIS A 102 -5.55 -1.83 3.48
C HIS A 102 -5.51 -1.71 1.96
N LEU A 103 -4.84 -0.69 1.46
CA LEU A 103 -4.60 -0.48 0.04
C LEU A 103 -3.18 -0.94 -0.32
N GLU A 104 -3.06 -1.88 -1.26
CA GLU A 104 -1.79 -2.36 -1.74
C GLU A 104 -1.73 -2.31 -3.26
N ILE A 105 -0.80 -1.52 -3.77
CA ILE A 105 -0.56 -1.38 -5.22
C ILE A 105 0.75 -2.07 -5.66
N GLU A 106 1.55 -2.52 -4.69
CA GLU A 106 2.82 -3.16 -4.98
C GLU A 106 2.60 -4.63 -5.30
N PHE A 107 3.11 -5.08 -6.45
CA PHE A 107 2.94 -6.44 -6.98
C PHE A 107 4.16 -7.34 -6.76
N ARG A 108 5.20 -6.83 -6.08
CA ARG A 108 6.46 -7.54 -5.88
C ARG A 108 6.34 -8.62 -4.78
N ASN A 109 7.12 -9.67 -4.93
CA ASN A 109 7.20 -10.75 -3.93
C ASN A 109 7.55 -10.27 -2.51
N ALA A 110 8.20 -9.11 -2.38
CA ALA A 110 8.51 -8.51 -1.09
C ALA A 110 7.25 -8.19 -0.28
N THR A 111 6.23 -7.60 -0.93
CA THR A 111 4.93 -7.30 -0.31
C THR A 111 4.23 -8.55 0.18
N THR A 112 4.19 -9.60 -0.63
CA THR A 112 3.61 -10.89 -0.23
C THR A 112 4.30 -11.47 0.99
N LYS A 113 5.63 -11.35 1.11
CA LYS A 113 6.38 -11.80 2.28
C LYS A 113 6.02 -10.99 3.53
N ILE A 114 5.89 -9.67 3.40
CA ILE A 114 5.48 -8.78 4.49
C ILE A 114 4.07 -9.13 4.97
N LEU A 115 3.11 -9.25 4.06
CA LEU A 115 1.74 -9.60 4.42
C LEU A 115 1.65 -10.98 5.11
N LYS A 116 2.39 -11.99 4.61
CA LYS A 116 2.48 -13.29 5.26
C LYS A 116 3.10 -13.23 6.66
N TYR A 117 4.09 -12.36 6.87
CA TYR A 117 4.67 -12.13 8.18
C TYR A 117 3.65 -11.47 9.11
N LEU A 118 2.99 -10.39 8.66
CA LEU A 118 1.96 -9.71 9.44
C LEU A 118 0.79 -10.63 9.80
N GLN A 119 0.40 -11.52 8.89
CA GLN A 119 -0.66 -12.50 9.14
C GLN A 119 -0.31 -13.52 10.25
N LYS A 120 0.98 -13.78 10.46
CA LYS A 120 1.44 -14.66 11.56
C LYS A 120 1.47 -13.94 12.91
N THR A 121 1.70 -12.64 12.90
CA THR A 121 1.90 -11.83 14.10
C THR A 121 0.61 -11.16 14.56
N TYR A 122 -0.22 -10.75 13.60
CA TYR A 122 -1.47 -10.02 13.82
C TYR A 122 -2.64 -10.71 13.12
N ASN A 123 -3.84 -10.58 13.65
CA ASN A 123 -5.04 -11.06 12.96
C ASN A 123 -5.46 -10.05 11.87
N ILE A 124 -4.88 -10.18 10.68
CA ILE A 124 -5.17 -9.30 9.54
C ILE A 124 -6.15 -9.91 8.54
N LYS A 125 -6.69 -11.09 8.80
CA LYS A 125 -7.57 -11.81 7.85
C LYS A 125 -8.89 -11.08 7.59
N ASP A 126 -9.34 -10.32 8.57
CA ASP A 126 -10.60 -9.59 8.51
C ASP A 126 -10.42 -8.14 7.98
N ILE A 127 -9.18 -7.73 7.68
CA ILE A 127 -8.90 -6.43 7.09
C ILE A 127 -9.12 -6.54 5.58
N PRO A 128 -10.10 -5.81 5.00
CA PRO A 128 -10.31 -5.77 3.56
C PRO A 128 -9.05 -5.28 2.84
N LEU A 129 -8.64 -6.00 1.80
CA LEU A 129 -7.58 -5.62 0.90
C LEU A 129 -8.20 -4.97 -0.35
N ILE A 130 -7.74 -3.75 -0.67
CA ILE A 130 -8.19 -2.95 -1.81
C ILE A 130 -7.07 -2.84 -2.84
#